data_5aeadef609169d2fe95729bba2c51802
#
_entry.id   5aeadef609169d2fe95729bba2c51802
#
_cell.length_a   1.000
_cell.length_b   1.000
_cell.length_c   1.000
_cell.angle_alpha   90.00
_cell.angle_beta   90.00
_cell.angle_gamma   90.00
#
_symmetry.space_group_name_H-M   'P 1'
#
loop_
_entity.id
_entity.type
_entity.pdbx_description
1 polymer ?
#
loop_
_entity_poly.entity_id
_entity_poly.type
_entity_poly.pdbx_seq_one_letter_code
_entity_poly.pdbx_strand_id
1 'polypeptide(L)'
;QKRFKPVKHNPVIIKEFGKTRVVYVPTMVELWIQHVIVMILEPIIAGSSYPMSFSSFPGRGSLKGQRAIRRWIESGKGIRNFAQADIRHFYSHIQYKIVRKKLERRVKDSFFLHLIDVCMTYFPKEMPLGFYLSQWLANFMLQELDYDIKCKLKIAHHVRYMDNYTLADDNKKKLHQALLYIRQALGKMRLRMKNDWQVFRFEYTKKNGKKTGRCVSAMGWLFYRSKVLIRKHILLHVERIARKLHKKEENGQRFPLGLCRGFVSLLGWITHSETYDWYLIHIKELVNVRKIKRIISKMTREVNRHAGMEKGTLQRAA
;
A
#
# COMPACT_ATOMS: atom_id res chain seq x y z
N GLN A 1 18.04 -4.99 35.22
CA GLN A 1 17.77 -4.79 33.79
C GLN A 1 16.29 -4.46 33.60
N LYS A 2 15.97 -3.25 33.12
CA LYS A 2 14.59 -2.88 32.78
C LYS A 2 14.19 -3.69 31.53
N ARG A 3 13.40 -4.76 31.71
CA ARG A 3 12.87 -5.57 30.60
C ARG A 3 11.76 -4.79 29.89
N PHE A 4 11.81 -4.77 28.56
CA PHE A 4 10.70 -4.24 27.75
C PHE A 4 9.42 -5.06 28.04
N LYS A 5 8.35 -4.34 28.37
CA LYS A 5 7.01 -4.92 28.56
C LYS A 5 6.08 -4.30 27.52
N PRO A 6 5.39 -5.12 26.71
CA PRO A 6 4.42 -4.61 25.74
C PRO A 6 3.22 -4.01 26.46
N VAL A 7 2.60 -3.01 25.83
CA VAL A 7 1.39 -2.36 26.36
C VAL A 7 0.17 -2.93 25.65
N LYS A 8 -0.91 -3.15 26.36
CA LYS A 8 -2.20 -3.47 25.78
C LYS A 8 -2.81 -2.19 25.18
N HIS A 9 -3.01 -2.17 23.86
CA HIS A 9 -3.54 -1.01 23.15
C HIS A 9 -5.05 -1.08 22.98
N ASN A 10 -5.72 0.05 23.18
CA ASN A 10 -7.10 0.21 22.77
C ASN A 10 -7.14 0.51 21.26
N PRO A 11 -8.05 -0.11 20.50
CA PRO A 11 -8.18 0.14 19.08
C PRO A 11 -8.74 1.54 18.82
N VAL A 12 -8.21 2.20 17.81
CA VAL A 12 -8.71 3.46 17.25
C VAL A 12 -9.47 3.16 15.97
N ILE A 13 -10.68 3.67 15.87
CA ILE A 13 -11.50 3.51 14.66
C ILE A 13 -11.24 4.68 13.73
N ILE A 14 -10.71 4.41 12.55
CA ILE A 14 -10.52 5.41 11.51
C ILE A 14 -11.42 5.14 10.30
N LYS A 15 -11.94 6.21 9.71
CA LYS A 15 -12.72 6.14 8.46
C LYS A 15 -11.86 6.65 7.31
N GLU A 16 -11.55 5.78 6.36
CA GLU A 16 -10.74 6.10 5.19
C GLU A 16 -11.45 5.67 3.91
N PHE A 17 -11.73 6.62 3.02
CA PHE A 17 -12.45 6.38 1.75
C PHE A 17 -13.75 5.58 1.91
N GLY A 18 -14.54 5.87 2.96
CA GLY A 18 -15.81 5.20 3.25
C GLY A 18 -15.68 3.80 3.89
N LYS A 19 -14.45 3.36 4.20
CA LYS A 19 -14.21 2.10 4.92
C LYS A 19 -13.80 2.40 6.35
N THR A 20 -14.39 1.68 7.28
CA THR A 20 -14.01 1.69 8.69
C THR A 20 -12.84 0.72 8.91
N ARG A 21 -11.80 1.18 9.59
CA ARG A 21 -10.64 0.37 9.94
C ARG A 21 -10.36 0.47 11.44
N VAL A 22 -10.06 -0.65 12.04
CA VAL A 22 -9.56 -0.75 13.41
C VAL A 22 -8.04 -0.67 13.35
N VAL A 23 -7.45 0.32 14.01
CA VAL A 23 -6.00 0.58 14.00
C VAL A 23 -5.49 0.64 15.42
N TYR A 24 -4.35 0.03 15.67
CA TYR A 24 -3.63 0.08 16.95
C TYR A 24 -2.45 1.03 16.82
N VAL A 25 -2.35 1.98 17.73
CA VAL A 25 -1.27 2.98 17.73
C VAL A 25 -0.20 2.55 18.73
N PRO A 26 0.99 2.13 18.27
CA PRO A 26 2.07 1.74 19.19
C PRO A 26 2.60 2.96 19.94
N THR A 27 3.13 2.75 21.14
CA THR A 27 3.90 3.76 21.86
C THR A 27 5.20 4.06 21.12
N MET A 28 5.84 5.19 21.42
CA MET A 28 7.13 5.56 20.80
C MET A 28 8.20 4.48 21.05
N VAL A 29 8.25 3.91 22.25
CA VAL A 29 9.20 2.84 22.60
C VAL A 29 8.95 1.58 21.78
N GLU A 30 7.69 1.16 21.67
CA GLU A 30 7.31 0.01 20.83
C GLU A 30 7.62 0.25 19.35
N LEU A 31 7.37 1.47 18.88
CA LEU A 31 7.69 1.84 17.50
C LEU A 31 9.20 1.74 17.24
N TRP A 32 10.04 2.23 18.12
CA TRP A 32 11.50 2.09 18.00
C TRP A 32 11.95 0.63 18.00
N ILE A 33 11.42 -0.18 18.90
CA ILE A 33 11.72 -1.61 18.96
C ILE A 33 11.30 -2.30 17.65
N GLN A 34 10.11 -2.00 17.14
CA GLN A 34 9.65 -2.52 15.86
C GLN A 34 10.55 -2.11 14.70
N HIS A 35 11.07 -0.87 14.69
CA HIS A 35 12.04 -0.44 13.69
C HIS A 35 13.35 -1.21 13.77
N VAL A 36 13.90 -1.41 14.97
CA VAL A 36 15.11 -2.23 15.17
C VAL A 36 14.90 -3.67 14.69
N ILE A 37 13.76 -4.28 15.06
CA ILE A 37 13.41 -5.63 14.59
C ILE A 37 13.35 -5.67 13.05
N VAL A 38 12.72 -4.68 12.45
CA VAL A 38 12.58 -4.62 10.99
C VAL A 38 13.93 -4.41 10.29
N MET A 39 14.81 -3.60 10.84
CA MET A 39 16.18 -3.44 10.29
C MET A 39 16.93 -4.77 10.20
N ILE A 40 16.74 -5.67 11.16
CA ILE A 40 17.32 -7.02 11.15
C ILE A 40 16.58 -7.94 10.18
N LEU A 41 15.23 -7.85 10.12
CA LEU A 41 14.41 -8.67 9.24
C LEU A 41 14.45 -8.24 7.77
N GLU A 42 14.75 -6.99 7.49
CA GLU A 42 14.71 -6.43 6.13
C GLU A 42 15.58 -7.23 5.14
N PRO A 43 16.88 -7.50 5.37
CA PRO A 43 17.69 -8.29 4.44
C PRO A 43 17.13 -9.70 4.25
N ILE A 44 16.53 -10.30 5.28
CA ILE A 44 15.98 -11.66 5.24
C ILE A 44 14.68 -11.69 4.42
N ILE A 45 13.79 -10.72 4.65
CA ILE A 45 12.45 -10.67 4.05
C ILE A 45 12.48 -10.00 2.67
N ALA A 46 13.10 -8.83 2.55
CA ALA A 46 13.12 -8.09 1.30
C ALA A 46 13.99 -8.76 0.24
N GLY A 47 15.15 -9.29 0.63
CA GLY A 47 16.06 -10.01 -0.26
C GLY A 47 15.43 -11.27 -0.87
N SER A 48 14.57 -11.97 -0.12
CA SER A 48 13.85 -13.16 -0.59
C SER A 48 12.44 -12.87 -1.13
N SER A 49 12.01 -11.60 -1.14
CA SER A 49 10.64 -11.25 -1.57
C SER A 49 10.50 -11.25 -3.08
N TYR A 50 9.32 -11.65 -3.56
CA TYR A 50 8.98 -11.59 -4.97
C TYR A 50 9.11 -10.14 -5.51
N PRO A 51 9.86 -9.91 -6.62
CA PRO A 51 10.18 -8.56 -7.10
C PRO A 51 8.95 -7.71 -7.45
N MET A 52 7.85 -8.34 -7.84
CA MET A 52 6.59 -7.67 -8.21
C MET A 52 5.60 -7.59 -7.04
N SER A 53 6.06 -7.72 -5.79
CA SER A 53 5.33 -7.35 -4.58
C SER A 53 5.67 -5.90 -4.22
N PHE A 54 4.70 -4.99 -4.35
CA PHE A 54 4.93 -3.54 -4.35
C PHE A 54 4.49 -2.80 -3.09
N SER A 55 4.10 -3.47 -2.05
CA SER A 55 3.69 -2.82 -0.80
C SER A 55 4.73 -2.99 0.30
N SER A 56 4.97 -1.91 1.04
CA SER A 56 5.72 -1.88 2.31
C SER A 56 7.18 -2.33 2.25
N PHE A 57 7.80 -2.35 1.09
CA PHE A 57 9.22 -2.57 0.93
C PHE A 57 9.92 -1.28 0.47
N PRO A 58 11.15 -1.00 0.95
CA PRO A 58 11.94 0.13 0.47
C PRO A 58 12.09 0.13 -1.04
N GLY A 59 11.98 1.31 -1.62
CA GLY A 59 12.08 1.46 -3.08
C GLY A 59 10.97 0.78 -3.89
N ARG A 60 9.91 0.24 -3.26
CA ARG A 60 8.72 -0.31 -3.91
C ARG A 60 7.50 0.51 -3.50
N GLY A 61 6.44 0.48 -4.31
CA GLY A 61 5.23 1.26 -4.01
C GLY A 61 4.25 1.23 -5.19
N SER A 62 3.10 1.87 -5.02
CA SER A 62 2.03 1.89 -6.03
C SER A 62 2.50 2.40 -7.39
N LEU A 63 3.39 3.40 -7.43
CA LEU A 63 3.93 3.95 -8.67
C LEU A 63 4.82 2.96 -9.42
N LYS A 64 5.69 2.19 -8.71
CA LYS A 64 6.46 1.12 -9.37
C LYS A 64 5.56 0.00 -9.88
N GLY A 65 4.53 -0.36 -9.11
CA GLY A 65 3.53 -1.32 -9.55
C GLY A 65 2.74 -0.84 -10.77
N GLN A 66 2.37 0.44 -10.79
CA GLN A 66 1.74 1.09 -11.94
C GLN A 66 2.63 0.98 -13.20
N ARG A 67 3.91 1.33 -13.09
CA ARG A 67 4.87 1.23 -14.21
C ARG A 67 5.08 -0.21 -14.67
N ALA A 68 5.01 -1.19 -13.78
CA ALA A 68 5.11 -2.61 -14.13
C ALA A 68 3.92 -3.06 -14.98
N ILE A 69 2.69 -2.79 -14.53
CA ILE A 69 1.47 -3.14 -15.28
C ILE A 69 1.42 -2.39 -16.62
N ARG A 70 1.79 -1.10 -16.63
CA ARG A 70 1.84 -0.30 -17.86
C ARG A 70 2.79 -0.93 -18.89
N ARG A 71 4.02 -1.30 -18.50
CA ARG A 71 4.98 -1.98 -19.39
C ARG A 71 4.46 -3.30 -19.95
N TRP A 72 3.71 -4.08 -19.17
CA TRP A 72 3.08 -5.29 -19.68
C TRP A 72 2.06 -4.97 -20.78
N ILE A 73 1.21 -3.98 -20.54
CA ILE A 73 0.18 -3.55 -21.51
C ILE A 73 0.82 -3.03 -22.79
N GLU A 74 1.89 -2.23 -22.69
CA GLU A 74 2.65 -1.68 -23.82
C GLU A 74 3.35 -2.79 -24.61
N SER A 75 3.89 -3.81 -23.96
CA SER A 75 4.52 -4.94 -24.64
C SER A 75 3.53 -5.79 -25.44
N GLY A 76 2.25 -5.75 -25.08
CA GLY A 76 1.18 -6.50 -25.76
C GLY A 76 1.24 -8.02 -25.60
N LYS A 77 2.34 -8.57 -25.05
CA LYS A 77 2.57 -10.01 -24.95
C LYS A 77 1.96 -10.59 -23.67
N GLY A 78 1.17 -11.65 -23.81
CA GLY A 78 0.64 -12.41 -22.68
C GLY A 78 -0.40 -11.67 -21.84
N ILE A 79 -1.14 -10.70 -22.39
CA ILE A 79 -2.06 -9.85 -21.62
C ILE A 79 -3.46 -9.71 -22.23
N ARG A 80 -3.95 -10.80 -22.79
CA ARG A 80 -5.34 -10.79 -23.32
C ARG A 80 -6.39 -10.76 -22.20
N ASN A 81 -6.12 -11.39 -21.08
CA ASN A 81 -7.06 -11.47 -19.95
C ASN A 81 -6.35 -11.07 -18.66
N PHE A 82 -7.11 -10.56 -17.72
CA PHE A 82 -6.67 -10.29 -16.36
C PHE A 82 -7.49 -11.08 -15.36
N ALA A 83 -6.83 -11.42 -14.25
CA ALA A 83 -7.46 -11.94 -13.06
C ALA A 83 -7.16 -11.00 -11.90
N GLN A 84 -8.16 -10.73 -11.06
CA GLN A 84 -8.02 -9.93 -9.86
C GLN A 84 -8.66 -10.64 -8.68
N ALA A 85 -7.96 -10.66 -7.57
CA ALA A 85 -8.41 -11.23 -6.31
C ALA A 85 -7.90 -10.40 -5.14
N ASP A 86 -8.62 -10.45 -4.02
CA ASP A 86 -8.33 -9.73 -2.80
C ASP A 86 -8.49 -10.70 -1.61
N ILE A 87 -7.66 -10.59 -0.59
CA ILE A 87 -7.78 -11.40 0.63
C ILE A 87 -8.76 -10.72 1.58
N ARG A 88 -9.73 -11.50 2.06
CA ARG A 88 -10.75 -10.99 2.99
C ARG A 88 -10.14 -10.69 4.36
N HIS A 89 -10.33 -9.46 4.84
CA HIS A 89 -9.90 -9.00 6.18
C HIS A 89 -8.45 -9.43 6.51
N PHE A 90 -7.52 -9.13 5.60
CA PHE A 90 -6.18 -9.70 5.60
C PHE A 90 -5.49 -9.60 6.95
N TYR A 91 -5.28 -8.40 7.49
CA TYR A 91 -4.57 -8.20 8.75
C TYR A 91 -5.26 -8.88 9.96
N SER A 92 -6.58 -8.78 10.06
CA SER A 92 -7.34 -9.34 11.17
C SER A 92 -7.51 -10.86 11.12
N HIS A 93 -7.11 -11.52 10.02
CA HIS A 93 -7.13 -12.98 9.92
C HIS A 93 -5.74 -13.63 9.89
N ILE A 94 -4.65 -12.85 9.84
CA ILE A 94 -3.30 -13.40 9.96
C ILE A 94 -3.05 -13.85 11.39
N GLN A 95 -2.96 -15.16 11.59
CA GLN A 95 -2.59 -15.72 12.89
C GLN A 95 -1.07 -15.63 13.07
N TYR A 96 -0.62 -14.92 14.11
CA TYR A 96 0.80 -14.74 14.38
C TYR A 96 1.54 -16.08 14.50
N LYS A 97 0.94 -17.09 15.14
CA LYS A 97 1.52 -18.44 15.26
C LYS A 97 1.98 -19.04 13.94
N ILE A 98 1.22 -18.82 12.85
CA ILE A 98 1.57 -19.34 11.52
C ILE A 98 2.79 -18.60 10.96
N VAL A 99 2.82 -17.28 11.10
CA VAL A 99 3.94 -16.44 10.67
C VAL A 99 5.19 -16.78 11.48
N ARG A 100 5.04 -16.93 12.81
CA ARG A 100 6.11 -17.28 13.75
C ARG A 100 6.80 -18.61 13.36
N LYS A 101 6.00 -19.67 13.11
CA LYS A 101 6.52 -20.96 12.64
C LYS A 101 7.28 -20.85 11.31
N LYS A 102 6.87 -19.91 10.45
CA LYS A 102 7.55 -19.64 9.19
C LYS A 102 8.85 -18.88 9.39
N LEU A 103 8.89 -17.93 10.35
CA LEU A 103 10.11 -17.20 10.72
C LEU A 103 11.21 -18.12 11.28
N GLU A 104 10.87 -19.10 12.10
CA GLU A 104 11.82 -20.10 12.68
C GLU A 104 12.63 -20.84 11.61
N ARG A 105 12.12 -20.96 10.41
CA ARG A 105 12.84 -21.58 9.30
C ARG A 105 13.97 -20.69 8.77
N ARG A 106 13.89 -19.36 8.95
CA ARG A 106 14.81 -18.37 8.43
C ARG A 106 15.68 -17.73 9.50
N VAL A 107 15.15 -17.59 10.70
CA VAL A 107 15.78 -16.96 11.86
C VAL A 107 16.01 -18.04 12.92
N LYS A 108 17.25 -18.23 13.33
CA LYS A 108 17.63 -19.27 14.32
C LYS A 108 17.88 -18.70 15.71
N ASP A 109 18.10 -17.38 15.81
CA ASP A 109 18.31 -16.72 17.08
C ASP A 109 17.01 -16.71 17.90
N SER A 110 17.01 -17.47 19.00
CA SER A 110 15.85 -17.61 19.88
C SER A 110 15.53 -16.33 20.66
N PHE A 111 16.55 -15.54 21.00
CA PHE A 111 16.36 -14.28 21.69
C PHE A 111 15.69 -13.25 20.78
N PHE A 112 16.13 -13.15 19.54
CA PHE A 112 15.52 -12.27 18.57
C PHE A 112 14.08 -12.67 18.24
N LEU A 113 13.82 -13.96 18.10
CA LEU A 113 12.47 -14.49 17.92
C LEU A 113 11.57 -14.18 19.12
N HIS A 114 12.11 -14.32 20.34
CA HIS A 114 11.39 -13.96 21.57
C HIS A 114 11.05 -12.45 21.62
N LEU A 115 11.93 -11.58 21.15
CA LEU A 115 11.64 -10.14 21.07
C LEU A 115 10.46 -9.84 20.16
N ILE A 116 10.35 -10.55 19.02
CA ILE A 116 9.18 -10.46 18.13
C ILE A 116 7.92 -10.98 18.85
N ASP A 117 8.01 -12.11 19.57
CA ASP A 117 6.91 -12.69 20.34
C ASP A 117 6.39 -11.69 21.38
N VAL A 118 7.29 -10.98 22.07
CA VAL A 118 6.94 -9.94 23.04
C VAL A 118 6.14 -8.81 22.38
N CYS A 119 6.57 -8.33 21.22
CA CYS A 119 5.83 -7.29 20.47
C CYS A 119 4.42 -7.75 20.04
N MET A 120 4.23 -9.05 19.83
CA MET A 120 2.98 -9.63 19.34
C MET A 120 2.12 -10.26 20.44
N THR A 121 2.51 -10.12 21.72
CA THR A 121 1.87 -10.79 22.87
C THR A 121 0.36 -10.61 22.91
N TYR A 122 -0.14 -9.42 22.62
CA TYR A 122 -1.58 -9.12 22.66
C TYR A 122 -2.32 -9.42 21.34
N PHE A 123 -1.62 -9.91 20.31
CA PHE A 123 -2.18 -10.13 18.97
C PHE A 123 -1.95 -11.56 18.44
N PRO A 124 -2.35 -12.61 19.20
CA PRO A 124 -2.07 -13.99 18.78
C PRO A 124 -2.88 -14.44 17.56
N LYS A 125 -4.05 -13.82 17.33
CA LYS A 125 -5.03 -14.20 16.30
C LYS A 125 -5.12 -13.22 15.13
N GLU A 126 -4.43 -12.08 15.21
CA GLU A 126 -4.46 -11.04 14.18
C GLU A 126 -3.10 -10.35 14.05
N MET A 127 -2.89 -9.63 12.95
CA MET A 127 -1.80 -8.66 12.81
C MET A 127 -2.36 -7.25 13.09
N PRO A 128 -1.85 -6.55 14.11
CA PRO A 128 -2.35 -5.22 14.45
C PRO A 128 -2.07 -4.24 13.32
N LEU A 129 -3.13 -3.72 12.70
CA LEU A 129 -3.01 -2.64 11.72
C LEU A 129 -2.54 -1.38 12.45
N GLY A 130 -1.47 -0.75 11.94
CA GLY A 130 -0.81 0.39 12.56
C GLY A 130 0.58 0.06 13.13
N PHE A 131 0.87 -1.22 13.40
CA PHE A 131 2.21 -1.66 13.76
C PHE A 131 3.09 -1.77 12.51
N TYR A 132 4.27 -1.18 12.56
CA TYR A 132 5.24 -1.23 11.47
C TYR A 132 5.69 -2.67 11.15
N LEU A 133 5.94 -3.45 12.19
CA LEU A 133 6.30 -4.86 12.09
C LEU A 133 5.23 -5.70 11.37
N SER A 134 3.95 -5.40 11.57
CA SER A 134 2.84 -6.14 10.97
C SER A 134 2.88 -6.15 9.45
N GLN A 135 3.31 -5.06 8.83
CA GLN A 135 3.39 -4.95 7.36
C GLN A 135 4.46 -5.89 6.78
N TRP A 136 5.58 -6.02 7.47
CA TRP A 136 6.68 -6.89 7.08
C TRP A 136 6.31 -8.37 7.24
N LEU A 137 5.74 -8.72 8.39
CA LEU A 137 5.30 -10.09 8.69
C LEU A 137 4.18 -10.54 7.75
N ALA A 138 3.23 -9.66 7.44
CA ALA A 138 2.15 -9.94 6.49
C ALA A 138 2.68 -10.19 5.06
N ASN A 139 3.65 -9.39 4.60
CA ASN A 139 4.31 -9.62 3.32
C ASN A 139 5.10 -10.93 3.31
N PHE A 140 5.85 -11.22 4.37
CA PHE A 140 6.61 -12.44 4.53
C PHE A 140 5.73 -13.69 4.45
N MET A 141 4.54 -13.65 5.03
CA MET A 141 3.59 -14.76 4.99
C MET A 141 3.22 -15.18 3.57
N LEU A 142 3.10 -14.24 2.64
CA LEU A 142 2.63 -14.48 1.27
C LEU A 142 3.77 -14.74 0.25
N GLN A 143 5.04 -14.61 0.64
CA GLN A 143 6.18 -14.73 -0.30
C GLN A 143 6.20 -16.05 -1.09
N GLU A 144 5.98 -17.17 -0.41
CA GLU A 144 6.00 -18.49 -1.07
C GLU A 144 4.88 -18.61 -2.10
N LEU A 145 3.69 -18.08 -1.78
CA LEU A 145 2.58 -18.06 -2.73
C LEU A 145 2.89 -17.21 -3.97
N ASP A 146 3.56 -16.07 -3.80
CA ASP A 146 3.99 -15.24 -4.92
C ASP A 146 4.93 -16.01 -5.87
N TYR A 147 5.89 -16.76 -5.31
CA TYR A 147 6.78 -17.61 -6.10
C TYR A 147 6.07 -18.82 -6.71
N ASP A 148 5.12 -19.43 -6.03
CA ASP A 148 4.31 -20.51 -6.59
C ASP A 148 3.53 -20.05 -7.82
N ILE A 149 2.94 -18.86 -7.78
CA ILE A 149 2.25 -18.27 -8.93
C ILE A 149 3.22 -18.08 -10.10
N LYS A 150 4.41 -17.59 -9.85
CA LYS A 150 5.42 -17.33 -10.88
C LYS A 150 6.03 -18.62 -11.43
N CYS A 151 6.50 -19.50 -10.55
CA CYS A 151 7.34 -20.64 -10.91
C CYS A 151 6.53 -21.92 -11.18
N LYS A 152 5.57 -22.26 -10.32
CA LYS A 152 4.76 -23.49 -10.48
C LYS A 152 3.64 -23.29 -11.50
N LEU A 153 2.89 -22.18 -11.39
CA LEU A 153 1.78 -21.90 -12.29
C LEU A 153 2.24 -21.22 -13.59
N LYS A 154 3.50 -20.81 -13.66
CA LYS A 154 4.10 -20.13 -14.82
C LYS A 154 3.30 -18.93 -15.30
N ILE A 155 2.73 -18.16 -14.37
CA ILE A 155 2.07 -16.90 -14.68
C ILE A 155 3.16 -15.82 -14.80
N ALA A 156 3.45 -15.42 -16.03
CA ALA A 156 4.53 -14.46 -16.32
C ALA A 156 4.24 -13.07 -15.73
N HIS A 157 3.00 -12.62 -15.82
CA HIS A 157 2.54 -11.31 -15.42
C HIS A 157 1.71 -11.39 -14.13
N HIS A 158 2.37 -11.15 -13.00
CA HIS A 158 1.75 -11.20 -11.69
C HIS A 158 2.33 -10.08 -10.83
N VAL A 159 1.47 -9.25 -10.26
CA VAL A 159 1.79 -8.28 -9.22
C VAL A 159 0.92 -8.50 -7.99
N ARG A 160 1.51 -8.25 -6.82
CA ARG A 160 0.78 -8.17 -5.56
C ARG A 160 0.99 -6.79 -4.91
N TYR A 161 -0.08 -6.24 -4.39
CA TYR A 161 -0.05 -5.05 -3.56
C TYR A 161 -0.78 -5.36 -2.25
N MET A 162 -0.02 -5.69 -1.21
CA MET A 162 -0.48 -6.21 0.07
C MET A 162 -1.36 -7.46 -0.10
N ASP A 163 -2.67 -7.32 0.03
CA ASP A 163 -3.72 -8.33 -0.07
C ASP A 163 -4.31 -8.47 -1.49
N ASN A 164 -3.96 -7.57 -2.40
CA ASN A 164 -4.52 -7.53 -3.75
C ASN A 164 -3.59 -8.20 -4.77
N TYR A 165 -4.11 -9.19 -5.48
CA TYR A 165 -3.46 -9.89 -6.58
C TYR A 165 -3.98 -9.39 -7.92
N THR A 166 -3.08 -9.11 -8.85
CA THR A 166 -3.40 -8.83 -10.25
C THR A 166 -2.51 -9.69 -11.13
N LEU A 167 -3.11 -10.57 -11.91
CA LEU A 167 -2.46 -11.49 -12.84
C LEU A 167 -2.89 -11.20 -14.27
N ALA A 168 -2.02 -11.45 -15.25
CA ALA A 168 -2.39 -11.41 -16.66
C ALA A 168 -1.82 -12.61 -17.42
N ASP A 169 -2.60 -13.13 -18.34
CA ASP A 169 -2.22 -14.22 -19.24
C ASP A 169 -3.14 -14.22 -20.48
N ASP A 170 -2.67 -14.78 -21.58
CA ASP A 170 -3.50 -14.97 -22.78
C ASP A 170 -4.54 -16.06 -22.60
N ASN A 171 -4.25 -17.04 -21.74
CA ASN A 171 -5.12 -18.17 -21.47
C ASN A 171 -6.03 -17.90 -20.26
N LYS A 172 -7.33 -17.68 -20.52
CA LYS A 172 -8.33 -17.45 -19.48
C LYS A 172 -8.49 -18.63 -18.52
N LYS A 173 -8.42 -19.87 -19.02
CA LYS A 173 -8.54 -21.09 -18.18
C LYS A 173 -7.39 -21.17 -17.18
N LYS A 174 -6.16 -20.84 -17.62
CA LYS A 174 -4.97 -20.80 -16.75
C LYS A 174 -5.13 -19.78 -15.61
N LEU A 175 -5.72 -18.61 -15.87
CA LEU A 175 -6.01 -17.63 -14.83
C LEU A 175 -7.04 -18.14 -13.81
N HIS A 176 -8.09 -18.85 -14.25
CA HIS A 176 -9.04 -19.49 -13.33
C HIS A 176 -8.34 -20.54 -12.46
N GLN A 177 -7.50 -21.39 -13.04
CA GLN A 177 -6.72 -22.38 -12.29
C GLN A 177 -5.79 -21.71 -11.28
N ALA A 178 -5.15 -20.59 -11.67
CA ALA A 178 -4.30 -19.82 -10.76
C ALA A 178 -5.09 -19.27 -9.56
N LEU A 179 -6.30 -18.74 -9.78
CA LEU A 179 -7.14 -18.25 -8.68
C LEU A 179 -7.61 -19.39 -7.77
N LEU A 180 -7.92 -20.57 -8.30
CA LEU A 180 -8.24 -21.73 -7.48
C LEU A 180 -7.06 -22.17 -6.64
N TYR A 181 -5.86 -22.20 -7.20
CA TYR A 181 -4.63 -22.49 -6.46
C TYR A 181 -4.39 -21.47 -5.34
N ILE A 182 -4.50 -20.16 -5.65
CA ILE A 182 -4.37 -19.08 -4.65
C ILE A 182 -5.39 -19.30 -3.51
N ARG A 183 -6.64 -19.61 -3.82
CA ARG A 183 -7.69 -19.89 -2.83
C ARG A 183 -7.32 -21.05 -1.91
N GLN A 184 -6.81 -22.15 -2.47
CA GLN A 184 -6.37 -23.31 -1.70
C GLN A 184 -5.15 -23.01 -0.83
N ALA A 185 -4.15 -22.30 -1.37
CA ALA A 185 -2.95 -21.91 -0.65
C ALA A 185 -3.28 -20.96 0.52
N LEU A 186 -4.17 -19.98 0.30
CA LEU A 186 -4.67 -19.11 1.36
C LEU A 186 -5.41 -19.91 2.44
N GLY A 187 -6.21 -20.92 2.08
CA GLY A 187 -6.88 -21.82 3.01
C GLY A 187 -5.90 -22.54 3.95
N LYS A 188 -4.76 -23.02 3.43
CA LYS A 188 -3.67 -23.62 4.24
C LYS A 188 -3.07 -22.63 5.23
N MET A 189 -3.09 -21.32 4.91
CA MET A 189 -2.66 -20.24 5.80
C MET A 189 -3.78 -19.72 6.71
N ARG A 190 -4.97 -20.36 6.71
CA ARG A 190 -6.20 -19.93 7.40
C ARG A 190 -6.69 -18.54 6.96
N LEU A 191 -6.33 -18.13 5.74
CA LEU A 191 -6.83 -16.94 5.08
C LEU A 191 -7.93 -17.30 4.08
N ARG A 192 -8.76 -16.32 3.72
CA ARG A 192 -9.83 -16.51 2.74
C ARG A 192 -9.74 -15.45 1.65
N MET A 193 -9.88 -15.88 0.40
CA MET A 193 -10.07 -14.98 -0.71
C MET A 193 -11.49 -14.41 -0.69
N LYS A 194 -11.67 -13.14 -1.06
CA LYS A 194 -13.00 -12.56 -1.24
C LYS A 194 -13.74 -13.27 -2.38
N ASN A 195 -15.07 -13.26 -2.34
CA ASN A 195 -15.89 -13.90 -3.35
C ASN A 195 -16.02 -13.08 -4.64
N ASP A 196 -15.64 -11.81 -4.64
CA ASP A 196 -15.71 -10.87 -5.76
C ASP A 196 -14.49 -10.93 -6.70
N TRP A 197 -13.70 -12.02 -6.63
CA TRP A 197 -12.61 -12.26 -7.57
C TRP A 197 -13.11 -12.36 -9.01
N GLN A 198 -12.30 -11.93 -9.97
CA GLN A 198 -12.73 -11.80 -11.35
C GLN A 198 -11.67 -12.28 -12.32
N VAL A 199 -12.11 -12.90 -13.43
CA VAL A 199 -11.30 -13.15 -14.62
C VAL A 199 -12.04 -12.56 -15.81
N PHE A 200 -11.43 -11.57 -16.47
CA PHE A 200 -12.08 -10.81 -17.54
C PHE A 200 -11.15 -10.55 -18.71
N ARG A 201 -11.78 -10.30 -19.86
CA ARG A 201 -11.05 -9.86 -21.05
C ARG A 201 -10.61 -8.42 -20.89
N PHE A 202 -9.32 -8.17 -21.12
CA PHE A 202 -8.79 -6.80 -21.17
C PHE A 202 -9.32 -6.05 -22.38
N GLU A 203 -9.35 -4.73 -22.30
CA GLU A 203 -9.78 -3.84 -23.39
C GLU A 203 -9.13 -4.20 -24.72
N TYR A 204 -9.92 -4.31 -25.76
CA TYR A 204 -9.48 -4.50 -27.16
C TYR A 204 -10.47 -3.90 -28.13
N THR A 205 -10.01 -3.65 -29.34
CA THR A 205 -10.86 -3.15 -30.44
C THR A 205 -11.26 -4.33 -31.32
N LYS A 206 -12.55 -4.50 -31.57
CA LYS A 206 -13.08 -5.48 -32.52
C LYS A 206 -12.78 -5.04 -33.95
N LYS A 207 -12.92 -5.98 -34.92
CA LYS A 207 -12.73 -5.70 -36.36
C LYS A 207 -13.60 -4.55 -36.88
N ASN A 208 -14.78 -4.35 -36.29
CA ASN A 208 -15.71 -3.26 -36.60
C ASN A 208 -15.39 -1.92 -35.89
N GLY A 209 -14.18 -1.75 -35.34
CA GLY A 209 -13.77 -0.54 -34.64
C GLY A 209 -14.29 -0.38 -33.22
N LYS A 210 -15.27 -1.20 -32.78
CA LYS A 210 -15.87 -1.09 -31.45
C LYS A 210 -14.91 -1.51 -30.35
N LYS A 211 -14.63 -0.60 -29.41
CA LYS A 211 -13.89 -0.94 -28.17
C LYS A 211 -14.76 -1.80 -27.26
N THR A 212 -14.19 -2.85 -26.72
CA THR A 212 -14.85 -3.81 -25.83
C THR A 212 -13.88 -4.38 -24.81
N GLY A 213 -14.34 -5.13 -23.81
CA GLY A 213 -13.52 -5.59 -22.70
C GLY A 213 -13.55 -4.60 -21.52
N ARG A 214 -12.65 -4.77 -20.57
CA ARG A 214 -12.63 -4.00 -19.31
C ARG A 214 -11.22 -3.47 -19.04
N CYS A 215 -11.14 -2.28 -18.44
CA CYS A 215 -9.89 -1.77 -17.87
C CYS A 215 -9.51 -2.55 -16.60
N VAL A 216 -8.22 -2.54 -16.26
CA VAL A 216 -7.71 -3.11 -15.01
C VAL A 216 -7.68 -2.03 -13.94
N SER A 217 -8.20 -2.33 -12.76
CA SER A 217 -8.25 -1.41 -11.63
C SER A 217 -7.32 -1.89 -10.52
N ALA A 218 -6.10 -1.38 -10.44
CA ALA A 218 -5.11 -1.80 -9.45
C ALA A 218 -4.40 -0.61 -8.80
N MET A 219 -4.11 -0.70 -7.50
CA MET A 219 -3.30 0.27 -6.74
C MET A 219 -3.75 1.74 -6.88
N GLY A 220 -5.05 2.00 -7.06
CA GLY A 220 -5.58 3.37 -7.25
C GLY A 220 -5.66 3.83 -8.71
N TRP A 221 -5.14 3.05 -9.64
CA TRP A 221 -5.09 3.35 -11.07
C TRP A 221 -6.12 2.54 -11.87
N LEU A 222 -6.51 3.08 -13.00
CA LEU A 222 -7.32 2.42 -14.04
C LEU A 222 -6.46 2.31 -15.30
N PHE A 223 -6.13 1.09 -15.69
CA PHE A 223 -5.32 0.81 -16.86
C PHE A 223 -6.20 0.48 -18.03
N TYR A 224 -6.10 1.28 -19.06
CA TYR A 224 -6.64 1.05 -20.40
C TYR A 224 -5.50 0.64 -21.33
N ARG A 225 -5.81 0.22 -22.54
CA ARG A 225 -4.75 -0.14 -23.50
C ARG A 225 -3.88 1.04 -23.90
N SER A 226 -4.46 2.22 -24.03
CA SER A 226 -3.78 3.44 -24.51
C SER A 226 -3.46 4.45 -23.42
N LYS A 227 -4.00 4.29 -22.19
CA LYS A 227 -3.86 5.30 -21.14
C LYS A 227 -4.00 4.71 -19.72
N VAL A 228 -3.45 5.42 -18.76
CA VAL A 228 -3.62 5.12 -17.33
C VAL A 228 -4.30 6.31 -16.67
N LEU A 229 -5.45 6.08 -16.08
CA LEU A 229 -6.24 7.08 -15.36
C LEU A 229 -6.24 6.80 -13.85
N ILE A 230 -6.68 7.78 -13.07
CA ILE A 230 -6.87 7.66 -11.63
C ILE A 230 -8.29 7.21 -11.33
N ARG A 231 -8.50 6.43 -10.26
CA ARG A 231 -9.84 6.07 -9.80
C ARG A 231 -10.65 7.31 -9.40
N LYS A 232 -11.93 7.35 -9.79
CA LYS A 232 -12.84 8.49 -9.57
C LYS A 232 -12.84 9.01 -8.13
N HIS A 233 -12.85 8.12 -7.12
CA HIS A 233 -12.88 8.54 -5.72
C HIS A 233 -11.63 9.32 -5.29
N ILE A 234 -10.45 9.04 -5.88
CA ILE A 234 -9.22 9.80 -5.63
C ILE A 234 -9.34 11.19 -6.26
N LEU A 235 -9.81 11.28 -7.52
CA LEU A 235 -10.03 12.56 -8.19
C LEU A 235 -10.97 13.45 -7.39
N LEU A 236 -12.13 12.91 -7.00
CA LEU A 236 -13.12 13.63 -6.18
C LEU A 236 -12.54 14.05 -4.80
N HIS A 237 -11.59 13.27 -4.26
CA HIS A 237 -10.93 13.65 -3.02
C HIS A 237 -9.97 14.82 -3.22
N VAL A 238 -9.20 14.82 -4.31
CA VAL A 238 -8.34 15.96 -4.69
C VAL A 238 -9.17 17.22 -4.87
N GLU A 239 -10.26 17.15 -5.63
CA GLU A 239 -11.15 18.27 -5.87
C GLU A 239 -11.77 18.81 -4.58
N ARG A 240 -12.23 17.94 -3.69
CA ARG A 240 -12.79 18.34 -2.39
C ARG A 240 -11.76 19.10 -1.54
N ILE A 241 -10.50 18.69 -1.55
CA ILE A 241 -9.44 19.41 -0.83
C ILE A 241 -9.15 20.74 -1.50
N ALA A 242 -9.09 20.78 -2.84
CA ALA A 242 -8.90 22.03 -3.59
C ALA A 242 -9.99 23.07 -3.28
N ARG A 243 -11.26 22.66 -3.32
CA ARG A 243 -12.40 23.52 -2.96
C ARG A 243 -12.34 24.02 -1.52
N LYS A 244 -11.87 23.19 -0.57
CA LYS A 244 -11.66 23.63 0.82
C LYS A 244 -10.55 24.67 0.94
N LEU A 245 -9.47 24.52 0.20
CA LEU A 245 -8.39 25.49 0.17
C LEU A 245 -8.86 26.81 -0.47
N HIS A 246 -9.57 26.73 -1.59
CA HIS A 246 -10.15 27.87 -2.27
C HIS A 246 -11.05 28.70 -1.35
N LYS A 247 -12.05 28.06 -0.71
CA LYS A 247 -12.94 28.72 0.26
C LYS A 247 -12.19 29.40 1.42
N LYS A 248 -11.08 28.80 1.87
CA LYS A 248 -10.25 29.44 2.91
C LYS A 248 -9.52 30.66 2.38
N GLU A 249 -9.06 30.64 1.13
CA GLU A 249 -8.42 31.76 0.47
C GLU A 249 -9.38 32.94 0.29
N GLU A 250 -10.60 32.68 -0.22
CA GLU A 250 -11.67 33.69 -0.35
C GLU A 250 -12.03 34.34 0.97
N ASN A 251 -12.04 33.57 2.07
CA ASN A 251 -12.33 34.06 3.40
C ASN A 251 -11.10 34.69 4.14
N GLY A 252 -9.97 34.87 3.48
CA GLY A 252 -8.74 35.40 4.08
C GLY A 252 -8.14 34.52 5.19
N GLN A 253 -8.53 33.23 5.29
CA GLN A 253 -8.12 32.33 6.35
C GLN A 253 -6.76 31.67 6.06
N ARG A 254 -6.00 31.39 7.13
CA ARG A 254 -4.74 30.63 7.01
C ARG A 254 -4.99 29.19 6.53
N PHE A 255 -4.09 28.70 5.68
CA PHE A 255 -4.13 27.33 5.22
C PHE A 255 -3.53 26.38 6.27
N PRO A 256 -4.30 25.34 6.75
CA PRO A 256 -3.75 24.34 7.63
C PRO A 256 -2.65 23.53 6.93
N LEU A 257 -1.51 23.35 7.58
CA LEU A 257 -0.34 22.64 7.02
C LEU A 257 -0.70 21.21 6.55
N GLY A 258 -1.48 20.49 7.36
CA GLY A 258 -1.94 19.13 7.00
C GLY A 258 -2.77 19.09 5.72
N LEU A 259 -3.65 20.11 5.50
CA LEU A 259 -4.46 20.21 4.29
C LEU A 259 -3.57 20.51 3.06
N CYS A 260 -2.58 21.40 3.21
CA CYS A 260 -1.62 21.72 2.16
C CYS A 260 -0.77 20.50 1.76
N ARG A 261 -0.22 19.78 2.75
CA ARG A 261 0.57 18.56 2.53
C ARG A 261 -0.26 17.47 1.88
N GLY A 262 -1.49 17.24 2.36
CA GLY A 262 -2.43 16.28 1.76
C GLY A 262 -2.74 16.59 0.31
N PHE A 263 -3.00 17.87 -0.02
CA PHE A 263 -3.23 18.30 -1.39
C PHE A 263 -2.04 18.03 -2.32
N VAL A 264 -0.83 18.47 -1.92
CA VAL A 264 0.38 18.26 -2.74
C VAL A 264 0.71 16.77 -2.91
N SER A 265 0.53 15.95 -1.87
CA SER A 265 0.69 14.50 -1.95
C SER A 265 -0.24 13.88 -2.98
N LEU A 266 -1.49 14.30 -3.02
CA LEU A 266 -2.48 13.80 -3.98
C LEU A 266 -2.22 14.27 -5.41
N LEU A 267 -1.62 15.46 -5.62
CA LEU A 267 -1.22 15.90 -6.96
C LEU A 267 -0.21 14.94 -7.61
N GLY A 268 0.59 14.21 -6.83
CA GLY A 268 1.49 13.18 -7.35
C GLY A 268 0.78 12.09 -8.16
N TRP A 269 -0.49 11.80 -7.87
CA TRP A 269 -1.29 10.87 -8.69
C TRP A 269 -1.53 11.43 -10.09
N ILE A 270 -1.84 12.72 -10.19
CA ILE A 270 -2.14 13.40 -11.46
C ILE A 270 -0.90 13.43 -12.36
N THR A 271 0.27 13.74 -11.79
CA THR A 271 1.53 13.82 -12.56
C THR A 271 2.00 12.48 -13.14
N HIS A 272 1.47 11.36 -12.64
CA HIS A 272 1.83 10.02 -13.09
C HIS A 272 0.70 9.30 -13.84
N SER A 273 -0.23 10.06 -14.42
CA SER A 273 -1.37 9.53 -15.17
C SER A 273 -1.77 10.48 -16.30
N GLU A 274 -2.55 9.98 -17.25
CA GLU A 274 -3.14 10.79 -18.33
C GLU A 274 -4.45 11.46 -17.86
N THR A 275 -4.41 12.13 -16.69
CA THR A 275 -5.56 12.89 -16.12
C THR A 275 -5.28 14.38 -16.01
N TYR A 276 -4.34 14.90 -16.78
CA TYR A 276 -3.95 16.31 -16.71
C TYR A 276 -5.07 17.25 -17.18
N ASP A 277 -5.82 16.88 -18.22
CA ASP A 277 -6.97 17.69 -18.68
C ASP A 277 -8.02 17.86 -17.58
N TRP A 278 -8.29 16.80 -16.81
CA TRP A 278 -9.17 16.89 -15.65
C TRP A 278 -8.63 17.89 -14.62
N TYR A 279 -7.31 17.89 -14.37
CA TYR A 279 -6.68 18.86 -13.46
C TYR A 279 -6.86 20.29 -13.94
N LEU A 280 -6.70 20.56 -15.24
CA LEU A 280 -6.88 21.89 -15.83
C LEU A 280 -8.31 22.41 -15.58
N ILE A 281 -9.30 21.55 -15.78
CA ILE A 281 -10.72 21.91 -15.66
C ILE A 281 -11.17 22.09 -14.21
N HIS A 282 -10.73 21.20 -13.31
CA HIS A 282 -11.31 21.09 -11.96
C HIS A 282 -10.47 21.68 -10.83
N ILE A 283 -9.16 21.87 -11.05
CA ILE A 283 -8.24 22.21 -9.97
C ILE A 283 -7.46 23.49 -10.22
N LYS A 284 -7.00 23.71 -11.45
CA LYS A 284 -6.05 24.78 -11.79
C LYS A 284 -6.53 26.15 -11.32
N GLU A 285 -7.79 26.47 -11.55
CA GLU A 285 -8.39 27.76 -11.18
C GLU A 285 -8.74 27.87 -9.70
N LEU A 286 -8.86 26.74 -8.99
CA LEU A 286 -9.20 26.74 -7.58
C LEU A 286 -8.01 27.02 -6.67
N VAL A 287 -6.81 26.59 -7.05
CA VAL A 287 -5.66 26.61 -6.13
C VAL A 287 -4.34 26.88 -6.83
N ASN A 288 -3.64 27.93 -6.36
CA ASN A 288 -2.28 28.18 -6.78
C ASN A 288 -1.30 27.20 -6.09
N VAL A 289 -0.91 26.15 -6.81
CA VAL A 289 0.00 25.09 -6.31
C VAL A 289 1.36 25.65 -5.85
N ARG A 290 1.90 26.68 -6.54
CA ARG A 290 3.17 27.33 -6.15
C ARG A 290 3.04 28.02 -4.78
N LYS A 291 1.93 28.70 -4.53
CA LYS A 291 1.61 29.31 -3.24
C LYS A 291 1.56 28.27 -2.14
N ILE A 292 0.83 27.15 -2.36
CA ILE A 292 0.74 26.05 -1.39
C ILE A 292 2.11 25.46 -1.06
N LYS A 293 2.94 25.19 -2.06
CA LYS A 293 4.31 24.67 -1.85
C LYS A 293 5.18 25.65 -1.04
N ARG A 294 5.08 26.97 -1.29
CA ARG A 294 5.79 28.01 -0.51
C ARG A 294 5.34 28.00 0.96
N ILE A 295 4.03 27.88 1.21
CA ILE A 295 3.47 27.80 2.57
C ILE A 295 4.02 26.58 3.30
N ILE A 296 4.00 25.40 2.68
CA ILE A 296 4.57 24.18 3.26
C ILE A 296 6.05 24.37 3.61
N SER A 297 6.85 24.93 2.70
CA SER A 297 8.28 25.17 2.92
C SER A 297 8.52 26.13 4.07
N LYS A 298 7.77 27.25 4.15
CA LYS A 298 7.88 28.24 5.22
C LYS A 298 7.55 27.60 6.58
N MET A 299 6.38 26.99 6.71
CA MET A 299 5.93 26.38 7.96
C MET A 299 6.83 25.21 8.40
N THR A 300 7.37 24.44 7.46
CA THR A 300 8.32 23.35 7.80
C THR A 300 9.63 23.93 8.34
N ARG A 301 10.15 25.03 7.79
CA ARG A 301 11.35 25.70 8.32
C ARG A 301 11.11 26.25 9.72
N GLU A 302 9.94 26.84 9.98
CA GLU A 302 9.56 27.36 11.31
C GLU A 302 9.53 26.22 12.34
N VAL A 303 8.86 25.11 12.05
CA VAL A 303 8.82 23.92 12.93
C VAL A 303 10.23 23.38 13.21
N ASN A 304 11.07 23.24 12.18
CA ASN A 304 12.43 22.74 12.35
C ASN A 304 13.32 23.72 13.16
N ARG A 305 13.10 25.04 13.04
CA ARG A 305 13.81 26.05 13.80
C ARG A 305 13.47 25.98 15.29
N HIS A 306 12.17 25.83 15.64
CA HIS A 306 11.72 25.64 17.02
C HIS A 306 12.28 24.33 17.61
N ALA A 307 12.21 23.22 16.88
CA ALA A 307 12.79 21.95 17.33
C ALA A 307 14.31 21.99 17.49
N GLY A 308 15.02 22.80 16.71
CA GLY A 308 16.46 23.05 16.86
C GLY A 308 16.80 23.92 18.10
N MET A 309 15.95 24.88 18.40
CA MET A 309 16.09 25.71 19.61
C MET A 309 15.86 24.90 20.89
N GLU A 310 14.85 24.05 20.94
CA GLU A 310 14.61 23.16 22.09
C GLU A 310 15.79 22.21 22.33
N LYS A 311 16.41 21.65 21.28
CA LYS A 311 17.62 20.82 21.40
C LYS A 311 18.82 21.63 21.91
N GLY A 312 19.00 22.86 21.47
CA GLY A 312 20.08 23.74 21.93
C GLY A 312 19.91 24.16 23.38
N THR A 313 18.68 24.32 23.87
CA THR A 313 18.38 24.66 25.26
C THR A 313 18.63 23.45 26.18
N LEU A 314 18.29 22.25 25.77
CA LEU A 314 18.57 21.02 26.53
C LEU A 314 20.08 20.68 26.60
N GLN A 315 20.87 21.02 25.56
CA GLN A 315 22.34 20.86 25.59
C GLN A 315 23.08 21.91 26.45
N ARG A 316 22.47 23.07 26.71
CA ARG A 316 23.03 24.09 27.60
C ARG A 316 22.63 23.90 29.07
N ALA A 317 21.63 23.03 29.34
CA ALA A 317 21.15 22.71 30.67
C ALA A 317 21.67 21.39 31.22
N ALA A 318 22.43 20.64 30.45
CA ALA A 318 23.19 19.43 30.80
C ALA A 318 24.69 19.71 30.86
#